data_9a060d9dd70be4cd0cbd9ba43f520ce2
#
_entry.id   9a060d9dd70be4cd0cbd9ba43f520ce2
#
_cell.length_a   1.000
_cell.length_b   1.000
_cell.length_c   1.000
_cell.angle_alpha   90.00
_cell.angle_beta   90.00
_cell.angle_gamma   90.00
#
_symmetry.space_group_name_H-M   'P 1'
#
loop_
_entity.id
_entity.type
_entity.pdbx_description
1 polymer ?
#
loop_
_entity_poly.entity_id
_entity_poly.type
_entity_poly.pdbx_seq_one_letter_code
_entity_poly.pdbx_strand_id
1 'polypeptide(L)'
;VGAATETEMKDKKLRLEDAINATKAAVEEGIVPGGGTTLAHLAPALEQWAAGSLNGEELIGANIVAAALTAPLMRIAENAGVNGAVVAENVKAKPFNEGYNAANGEYVDMLSAGIVDPAKVTRSGLQNAASIAGMVLTTECIVADLPEKKEAAPAGGGMGGGDFDY
;
A
#
# COMPACT_ATOMS: atom_id res chain seq x y z
N VAL A 1 23.20 12.68 5.60
CA VAL A 1 22.42 12.88 4.35
C VAL A 1 22.54 14.33 3.94
N GLY A 2 22.95 14.60 2.70
CA GLY A 2 23.04 15.94 2.14
C GLY A 2 22.12 16.08 0.92
N ALA A 3 21.58 17.31 0.72
CA ALA A 3 20.78 17.67 -0.44
C ALA A 3 20.84 19.17 -0.70
N ALA A 4 20.37 19.63 -1.85
CA ALA A 4 20.36 21.05 -2.21
C ALA A 4 19.32 21.87 -1.40
N THR A 5 18.23 21.21 -0.95
CA THR A 5 17.17 21.84 -0.14
C THR A 5 16.88 21.02 1.11
N GLU A 6 16.30 21.67 2.13
CA GLU A 6 15.87 21.00 3.36
C GLU A 6 14.79 19.94 3.12
N THR A 7 13.86 20.21 2.20
CA THR A 7 12.80 19.26 1.83
C THR A 7 13.38 18.01 1.19
N GLU A 8 14.31 18.17 0.24
CA GLU A 8 15.00 17.06 -0.41
C GLU A 8 15.85 16.24 0.58
N MET A 9 16.49 16.90 1.54
CA MET A 9 17.26 16.24 2.59
C MET A 9 16.35 15.39 3.49
N LYS A 10 15.18 15.91 3.88
CA LYS A 10 14.19 15.17 4.67
C LYS A 10 13.67 13.96 3.90
N ASP A 11 13.34 14.10 2.62
CA ASP A 11 12.90 12.99 1.77
C ASP A 11 13.96 11.89 1.69
N LYS A 12 15.21 12.23 1.38
CA LYS A 12 16.31 11.28 1.36
C LYS A 12 16.54 10.58 2.70
N LYS A 13 16.39 11.31 3.81
CA LYS A 13 16.50 10.74 5.15
C LYS A 13 15.43 9.69 5.39
N LEU A 14 14.16 10.02 5.12
CA LEU A 14 13.04 9.10 5.29
C LEU A 14 13.18 7.85 4.42
N ARG A 15 13.61 7.99 3.18
CA ARG A 15 13.86 6.85 2.28
C ARG A 15 14.97 5.93 2.77
N LEU A 16 16.04 6.49 3.37
CA LEU A 16 17.10 5.69 3.98
C LEU A 16 16.63 4.97 5.24
N GLU A 17 15.87 5.63 6.10
CA GLU A 17 15.27 5.03 7.30
C GLU A 17 14.33 3.86 6.93
N ASP A 18 13.51 4.05 5.89
CA ASP A 18 12.62 3.01 5.36
C ASP A 18 13.42 1.81 4.83
N ALA A 19 14.45 2.05 4.03
CA ALA A 19 15.32 0.99 3.50
C ALA A 19 16.02 0.20 4.61
N ILE A 20 16.50 0.86 5.67
CA ILE A 20 17.14 0.20 6.82
C ILE A 20 16.11 -0.66 7.57
N ASN A 21 14.92 -0.15 7.82
CA ASN A 21 13.87 -0.88 8.52
C ASN A 21 13.36 -2.08 7.70
N ALA A 22 13.17 -1.90 6.39
CA ALA A 22 12.82 -2.99 5.48
C ALA A 22 13.89 -4.09 5.46
N THR A 23 15.18 -3.70 5.42
CA THR A 23 16.29 -4.65 5.46
C THR A 23 16.31 -5.45 6.78
N LYS A 24 16.10 -4.79 7.92
CA LYS A 24 16.01 -5.48 9.22
C LYS A 24 14.86 -6.49 9.25
N ALA A 25 13.67 -6.08 8.76
CA ALA A 25 12.53 -6.97 8.68
C ALA A 25 12.78 -8.17 7.75
N ALA A 26 13.49 -7.95 6.63
CA ALA A 26 13.88 -9.01 5.72
C ALA A 26 14.87 -10.02 6.33
N VAL A 27 15.79 -9.55 7.18
CA VAL A 27 16.72 -10.44 7.91
C VAL A 27 15.96 -11.34 8.90
N GLU A 28 14.87 -10.85 9.49
CA GLU A 28 14.11 -11.61 10.48
C GLU A 28 13.23 -12.72 9.87
N GLU A 29 12.51 -12.45 8.78
CA GLU A 29 11.53 -13.40 8.20
C GLU A 29 11.75 -13.69 6.70
N GLY A 30 12.81 -13.17 6.11
CA GLY A 30 13.08 -13.35 4.68
C GLY A 30 12.35 -12.37 3.79
N ILE A 31 12.43 -12.63 2.49
CA ILE A 31 11.84 -11.81 1.41
C ILE A 31 10.85 -12.64 0.59
N VAL A 32 9.90 -11.93 -0.01
CA VAL A 32 8.90 -12.49 -0.93
C VAL A 32 8.82 -11.62 -2.20
N PRO A 33 8.24 -12.13 -3.31
CA PRO A 33 7.92 -11.30 -4.47
C PRO A 33 7.13 -10.05 -4.07
N GLY A 34 7.66 -8.88 -4.44
CA GLY A 34 7.14 -7.58 -4.04
C GLY A 34 6.01 -7.04 -4.93
N GLY A 35 5.69 -5.77 -4.76
CA GLY A 35 4.71 -5.09 -5.59
C GLY A 35 3.28 -5.62 -5.47
N GLY A 36 2.92 -6.25 -4.35
CA GLY A 36 1.62 -6.89 -4.15
C GLY A 36 1.46 -8.27 -4.81
N THR A 37 2.49 -8.76 -5.50
CA THR A 37 2.48 -10.04 -6.21
C THR A 37 2.17 -11.21 -5.29
N THR A 38 2.88 -11.32 -4.16
CA THR A 38 2.69 -12.40 -3.19
C THR A 38 1.25 -12.47 -2.68
N LEU A 39 0.67 -11.32 -2.31
CA LEU A 39 -0.71 -11.28 -1.82
C LEU A 39 -1.71 -11.69 -2.91
N ALA A 40 -1.51 -11.24 -4.14
CA ALA A 40 -2.37 -11.60 -5.27
C ALA A 40 -2.34 -13.11 -5.55
N HIS A 41 -1.18 -13.77 -5.46
CA HIS A 41 -1.06 -15.22 -5.61
C HIS A 41 -1.64 -16.01 -4.44
N LEU A 42 -1.67 -15.42 -3.24
CA LEU A 42 -2.29 -16.06 -2.07
C LEU A 42 -3.82 -16.03 -2.12
N ALA A 43 -4.43 -15.10 -2.84
CA ALA A 43 -5.89 -14.98 -2.91
C ALA A 43 -6.59 -16.26 -3.38
N PRO A 44 -6.26 -16.87 -4.54
CA PRO A 44 -6.90 -18.10 -4.97
C PRO A 44 -6.57 -19.30 -4.05
N ALA A 45 -5.39 -19.34 -3.45
CA ALA A 45 -5.04 -20.39 -2.49
C ALA A 45 -5.89 -20.31 -1.21
N LEU A 46 -6.16 -19.09 -0.73
CA LEU A 46 -7.04 -18.86 0.41
C LEU A 46 -8.49 -19.23 0.07
N GLU A 47 -9.00 -18.86 -1.10
CA GLU A 47 -10.35 -19.22 -1.55
C GLU A 47 -10.53 -20.75 -1.61
N GLN A 48 -9.55 -21.46 -2.18
CA GLN A 48 -9.60 -22.92 -2.28
C GLN A 48 -9.56 -23.58 -0.89
N TRP A 49 -8.70 -23.13 0.00
CA TRP A 49 -8.61 -23.65 1.37
C TRP A 49 -9.92 -23.35 2.14
N ALA A 50 -10.45 -22.15 2.03
CA ALA A 50 -11.67 -21.73 2.73
C ALA A 50 -12.86 -22.56 2.27
N ALA A 51 -13.02 -22.80 0.98
CA ALA A 51 -14.12 -23.61 0.44
C ALA A 51 -14.11 -25.06 0.94
N GLY A 52 -12.94 -25.60 1.27
CA GLY A 52 -12.80 -26.95 1.81
C GLY A 52 -12.83 -27.06 3.34
N SER A 53 -12.63 -25.96 4.05
CA SER A 53 -12.38 -25.97 5.50
C SER A 53 -13.39 -25.17 6.31
N LEU A 54 -14.03 -24.18 5.71
CA LEU A 54 -14.93 -23.23 6.38
C LEU A 54 -16.35 -23.30 5.84
N ASN A 55 -17.35 -22.91 6.66
CA ASN A 55 -18.75 -22.88 6.28
C ASN A 55 -19.43 -21.61 6.81
N GLY A 56 -20.56 -21.23 6.19
CA GLY A 56 -21.39 -20.12 6.65
C GLY A 56 -20.64 -18.79 6.71
N GLU A 57 -20.74 -18.10 7.83
CA GLU A 57 -20.17 -16.75 8.01
C GLU A 57 -18.65 -16.73 8.00
N GLU A 58 -17.99 -17.79 8.48
CA GLU A 58 -16.52 -17.90 8.44
C GLU A 58 -16.01 -17.96 6.98
N LEU A 59 -16.71 -18.66 6.11
CA LEU A 59 -16.38 -18.71 4.69
C LEU A 59 -16.57 -17.33 4.03
N ILE A 60 -17.61 -16.59 4.40
CA ILE A 60 -17.83 -15.23 3.92
C ILE A 60 -16.66 -14.34 4.35
N GLY A 61 -16.23 -14.41 5.61
CA GLY A 61 -15.08 -13.66 6.13
C GLY A 61 -13.78 -13.97 5.38
N ALA A 62 -13.51 -15.25 5.11
CA ALA A 62 -12.34 -15.67 4.33
C ALA A 62 -12.37 -15.12 2.89
N ASN A 63 -13.53 -15.13 2.24
CA ASN A 63 -13.70 -14.58 0.89
C ASN A 63 -13.49 -13.05 0.85
N ILE A 64 -13.90 -12.32 1.89
CA ILE A 64 -13.63 -10.89 2.04
C ILE A 64 -12.11 -10.65 2.09
N VAL A 65 -11.39 -11.44 2.88
CA VAL A 65 -9.92 -11.34 2.97
C VAL A 65 -9.30 -11.66 1.61
N ALA A 66 -9.70 -12.75 0.95
CA ALA A 66 -9.18 -13.14 -0.36
C ALA A 66 -9.36 -12.03 -1.41
N ALA A 67 -10.52 -11.40 -1.45
CA ALA A 67 -10.77 -10.26 -2.34
C ALA A 67 -9.86 -9.07 -2.00
N ALA A 68 -9.64 -8.78 -0.72
CA ALA A 68 -8.78 -7.69 -0.27
C ALA A 68 -7.29 -7.89 -0.60
N LEU A 69 -6.83 -9.14 -0.68
CA LEU A 69 -5.42 -9.46 -0.99
C LEU A 69 -4.96 -8.93 -2.36
N THR A 70 -5.86 -8.72 -3.31
CA THR A 70 -5.52 -8.17 -4.63
C THR A 70 -5.38 -6.66 -4.65
N ALA A 71 -5.93 -5.97 -3.65
CA ALA A 71 -5.99 -4.50 -3.62
C ALA A 71 -4.63 -3.79 -3.70
N PRO A 72 -3.55 -4.24 -3.02
CA PRO A 72 -2.25 -3.60 -3.14
C PRO A 72 -1.70 -3.60 -4.56
N LEU A 73 -1.73 -4.75 -5.25
CA LEU A 73 -1.29 -4.86 -6.64
C LEU A 73 -2.15 -3.99 -7.58
N MET A 74 -3.47 -4.04 -7.41
CA MET A 74 -4.39 -3.21 -8.19
C MET A 74 -4.07 -1.72 -8.04
N ARG A 75 -3.84 -1.26 -6.82
CA ARG A 75 -3.51 0.14 -6.54
C ARG A 75 -2.19 0.57 -7.16
N ILE A 76 -1.16 -0.29 -7.12
CA ILE A 76 0.13 -0.03 -7.78
C ILE A 76 -0.06 0.10 -9.29
N ALA A 77 -0.82 -0.80 -9.90
CA ALA A 77 -1.11 -0.76 -11.34
C ALA A 77 -1.92 0.49 -11.74
N GLU A 78 -2.94 0.85 -10.98
CA GLU A 78 -3.73 2.06 -11.18
C GLU A 78 -2.87 3.34 -11.08
N ASN A 79 -1.97 3.40 -10.12
CA ASN A 79 -1.02 4.52 -9.98
C ASN A 79 -0.05 4.61 -11.16
N ALA A 80 0.23 3.50 -11.83
CA ALA A 80 1.00 3.45 -13.08
C ALA A 80 0.14 3.73 -14.34
N GLY A 81 -1.16 4.03 -14.19
CA GLY A 81 -2.05 4.38 -15.29
C GLY A 81 -2.67 3.18 -16.03
N VAL A 82 -2.59 1.98 -15.48
CA VAL A 82 -3.16 0.76 -16.09
C VAL A 82 -4.33 0.21 -15.28
N ASN A 83 -5.17 -0.62 -15.90
CA ASN A 83 -6.30 -1.23 -15.21
C ASN A 83 -5.82 -2.28 -14.20
N GLY A 84 -5.98 -1.98 -12.90
CA GLY A 84 -5.54 -2.83 -11.80
C GLY A 84 -6.19 -4.22 -11.78
N ALA A 85 -7.47 -4.31 -12.12
CA ALA A 85 -8.18 -5.59 -12.14
C ALA A 85 -7.62 -6.54 -13.22
N VAL A 86 -7.31 -6.00 -14.40
CA VAL A 86 -6.70 -6.78 -15.50
C VAL A 86 -5.31 -7.27 -15.09
N VAL A 87 -4.51 -6.40 -14.46
CA VAL A 87 -3.18 -6.77 -13.97
C VAL A 87 -3.26 -7.86 -12.90
N ALA A 88 -4.18 -7.73 -11.95
CA ALA A 88 -4.36 -8.72 -10.88
C ALA A 88 -4.74 -10.10 -11.42
N GLU A 89 -5.67 -10.19 -12.38
CA GLU A 89 -6.04 -11.46 -12.99
C GLU A 89 -4.89 -12.07 -13.82
N ASN A 90 -4.13 -11.25 -14.54
CA ASN A 90 -2.96 -11.71 -15.26
C ASN A 90 -1.88 -12.27 -14.32
N VAL A 91 -1.63 -11.62 -13.18
CA VAL A 91 -0.64 -12.09 -12.19
C VAL A 91 -1.10 -13.38 -11.55
N LYS A 92 -2.36 -13.53 -11.15
CA LYS A 92 -2.90 -14.78 -10.59
C LYS A 92 -2.71 -16.00 -11.51
N ALA A 93 -2.73 -15.78 -12.83
CA ALA A 93 -2.54 -16.84 -13.83
C ALA A 93 -1.08 -17.23 -14.07
N LYS A 94 -0.12 -16.50 -13.49
CA LYS A 94 1.32 -16.70 -13.69
C LYS A 94 1.97 -17.53 -12.57
N PRO A 95 3.22 -17.99 -12.74
CA PRO A 95 3.99 -18.59 -11.65
C PRO A 95 4.14 -17.64 -10.44
N PHE A 96 4.28 -18.19 -9.25
CA PHE A 96 4.29 -17.45 -7.98
C PHE A 96 5.31 -16.28 -7.93
N ASN A 97 6.46 -16.45 -8.57
CA ASN A 97 7.49 -15.39 -8.58
C ASN A 97 7.28 -14.34 -9.68
N GLU A 98 6.36 -14.57 -10.62
CA GLU A 98 6.08 -13.62 -11.69
C GLU A 98 5.03 -12.60 -11.25
N GLY A 99 5.37 -11.33 -11.40
CA GLY A 99 4.51 -10.21 -11.05
C GLY A 99 4.61 -9.06 -12.06
N TYR A 100 3.90 -8.00 -11.78
CA TYR A 100 3.84 -6.80 -12.62
C TYR A 100 4.86 -5.76 -12.17
N ASN A 101 5.78 -5.40 -13.05
CA ASN A 101 6.72 -4.29 -12.85
C ASN A 101 6.07 -2.98 -13.34
N ALA A 102 5.59 -2.17 -12.40
CA ALA A 102 4.91 -0.91 -12.69
C ALA A 102 5.82 0.17 -13.29
N ALA A 103 7.15 0.01 -13.25
CA ALA A 103 8.08 0.99 -13.80
C ALA A 103 8.17 0.91 -15.34
N ASN A 104 8.03 -0.30 -15.91
CA ASN A 104 8.13 -0.52 -17.36
C ASN A 104 6.91 -1.19 -18.00
N GLY A 105 5.92 -1.58 -17.19
CA GLY A 105 4.69 -2.22 -17.67
C GLY A 105 4.82 -3.69 -18.05
N GLU A 106 5.90 -4.36 -17.67
CA GLU A 106 6.18 -5.75 -18.04
C GLU A 106 5.89 -6.72 -16.89
N TYR A 107 5.60 -7.98 -17.25
CA TYR A 107 5.51 -9.08 -16.30
C TYR A 107 6.87 -9.77 -16.23
N VAL A 108 7.46 -9.80 -15.04
CA VAL A 108 8.83 -10.28 -14.81
C VAL A 108 8.91 -11.19 -13.58
N ASP A 109 9.98 -12.00 -13.48
CA ASP A 109 10.34 -12.62 -12.21
C ASP A 109 10.78 -11.56 -11.21
N MET A 110 9.97 -11.37 -10.17
CA MET A 110 10.12 -10.27 -9.20
C MET A 110 11.41 -10.38 -8.39
N LEU A 111 11.81 -11.61 -8.04
CA LEU A 111 13.04 -11.84 -7.28
C LEU A 111 14.26 -11.50 -8.12
N SER A 112 14.29 -11.95 -9.37
CA SER A 112 15.38 -11.67 -10.31
C SER A 112 15.47 -10.19 -10.69
N ALA A 113 14.32 -9.52 -10.76
CA ALA A 113 14.24 -8.07 -11.03
C ALA A 113 14.57 -7.21 -9.80
N GLY A 114 14.77 -7.80 -8.61
CA GLY A 114 15.03 -7.07 -7.37
C GLY A 114 13.80 -6.37 -6.80
N ILE A 115 12.60 -6.73 -7.22
CA ILE A 115 11.34 -6.19 -6.72
C ILE A 115 10.84 -7.13 -5.62
N VAL A 116 11.25 -6.85 -4.40
CA VAL A 116 11.04 -7.70 -3.23
C VAL A 116 10.44 -6.94 -2.07
N ASP A 117 9.62 -7.62 -1.27
CA ASP A 117 9.09 -7.12 -0.02
C ASP A 117 9.57 -7.99 1.16
N PRO A 118 9.80 -7.40 2.36
CA PRO A 118 10.04 -8.20 3.55
C PRO A 118 8.78 -9.00 3.94
N ALA A 119 8.91 -10.30 4.13
CA ALA A 119 7.78 -11.16 4.49
C ALA A 119 7.10 -10.70 5.80
N LYS A 120 7.88 -10.25 6.78
CA LYS A 120 7.38 -9.71 8.05
C LYS A 120 6.46 -8.50 7.86
N VAL A 121 6.83 -7.57 6.96
CA VAL A 121 6.03 -6.37 6.69
C VAL A 121 4.70 -6.74 6.05
N THR A 122 4.73 -7.57 5.01
CA THR A 122 3.54 -8.04 4.30
C THR A 122 2.59 -8.80 5.23
N ARG A 123 3.12 -9.72 6.02
CA ARG A 123 2.35 -10.50 7.01
C ARG A 123 1.74 -9.61 8.10
N SER A 124 2.54 -8.73 8.70
CA SER A 124 2.07 -7.84 9.77
C SER A 124 1.03 -6.84 9.27
N GLY A 125 1.20 -6.32 8.05
CA GLY A 125 0.23 -5.44 7.42
C GLY A 125 -1.13 -6.11 7.27
N LEU A 126 -1.17 -7.34 6.75
CA LEU A 126 -2.40 -8.11 6.61
C LEU A 126 -3.04 -8.43 7.97
N GLN A 127 -2.24 -8.86 8.94
CA GLN A 127 -2.72 -9.19 10.29
C GLN A 127 -3.35 -7.97 10.99
N ASN A 128 -2.70 -6.82 10.91
CA ASN A 128 -3.20 -5.58 11.49
C ASN A 128 -4.47 -5.09 10.77
N ALA A 129 -4.51 -5.17 9.45
CA ALA A 129 -5.69 -4.81 8.67
C ALA A 129 -6.90 -5.68 9.04
N ALA A 130 -6.72 -6.99 9.12
CA ALA A 130 -7.78 -7.92 9.54
C ALA A 130 -8.26 -7.65 10.97
N SER A 131 -7.36 -7.34 11.90
CA SER A 131 -7.70 -7.01 13.28
C SER A 131 -8.55 -5.73 13.36
N ILE A 132 -8.18 -4.67 12.65
CA ILE A 132 -8.94 -3.43 12.62
C ILE A 132 -10.28 -3.61 11.92
N ALA A 133 -10.32 -4.33 10.80
CA ALA A 133 -11.57 -4.64 10.12
C ALA A 133 -12.55 -5.41 11.03
N GLY A 134 -12.04 -6.40 11.77
CA GLY A 134 -12.83 -7.15 12.75
C GLY A 134 -13.40 -6.25 13.86
N MET A 135 -12.61 -5.30 14.37
CA MET A 135 -13.11 -4.32 15.34
C MET A 135 -14.22 -3.43 14.75
N VAL A 136 -14.03 -2.92 13.53
CA VAL A 136 -15.04 -2.09 12.87
C VAL A 136 -16.34 -2.84 12.65
N LEU A 137 -16.26 -4.12 12.24
CA LEU A 137 -17.45 -4.97 12.03
C LEU A 137 -18.24 -5.23 13.32
N THR A 138 -17.59 -5.18 14.49
CA THR A 138 -18.25 -5.41 15.78
C THR A 138 -18.75 -4.12 16.45
N THR A 139 -18.53 -2.95 15.86
CA THR A 139 -18.96 -1.64 16.39
C THR A 139 -20.21 -1.14 15.68
N GLU A 140 -21.10 -0.48 16.42
CA GLU A 140 -22.31 0.15 15.87
C GLU A 140 -22.09 1.62 15.49
N CYS A 141 -21.07 2.26 16.06
CA CYS A 141 -20.76 3.65 15.76
C CYS A 141 -19.26 3.93 15.91
N ILE A 142 -18.81 5.00 15.24
CA ILE A 142 -17.45 5.57 15.37
C ILE A 142 -17.61 7.01 15.87
N VAL A 143 -16.88 7.35 16.93
CA VAL A 143 -16.76 8.71 17.43
C VAL A 143 -15.39 9.25 17.00
N ALA A 144 -15.42 10.31 16.20
CA ALA A 144 -14.20 10.94 15.71
C ALA A 144 -14.32 12.47 15.79
N ASP A 145 -13.18 13.13 15.89
CA ASP A 145 -13.14 14.59 15.85
C ASP A 145 -13.58 15.11 14.48
N LEU A 146 -14.34 16.18 14.48
CA LEU A 146 -14.68 16.88 13.23
C LEU A 146 -13.39 17.49 12.65
N PRO A 147 -13.18 17.38 11.33
CA PRO A 147 -12.04 18.03 10.69
C PRO A 147 -12.10 19.55 10.94
N GLU A 148 -11.03 20.11 11.49
CA GLU A 148 -10.92 21.55 11.68
C GLU A 148 -11.06 22.26 10.33
N LYS A 149 -12.01 23.22 10.26
CA LYS A 149 -12.07 24.14 9.13
C LYS A 149 -10.78 24.96 9.17
N LYS A 150 -9.86 24.72 8.23
CA LYS A 150 -8.76 25.65 7.99
C LYS A 150 -9.39 27.00 7.67
N GLU A 151 -9.37 27.93 8.63
CA GLU A 151 -9.68 29.33 8.36
C GLU A 151 -8.72 29.76 7.26
N ALA A 152 -9.29 30.25 6.14
CA ALA A 152 -8.50 30.85 5.08
C ALA A 152 -7.69 31.99 5.74
N ALA A 153 -6.36 31.93 5.62
CA ALA A 153 -5.52 33.03 6.12
C ALA A 153 -6.09 34.35 5.57
N PRO A 154 -6.26 35.36 6.41
CA PRO A 154 -6.82 36.64 5.95
C PRO A 154 -5.95 37.13 4.80
N ALA A 155 -6.60 37.39 3.66
CA ALA A 155 -5.94 37.96 2.49
C ALA A 155 -5.28 39.26 2.97
N GLY A 156 -3.94 39.28 2.95
CA GLY A 156 -3.15 40.42 3.40
C GLY A 156 -3.65 41.70 2.72
N GLY A 157 -4.14 42.61 3.53
CA GLY A 157 -4.61 43.91 3.08
C GLY A 157 -3.51 44.64 2.32
N GLY A 158 -3.80 44.93 1.05
CA GLY A 158 -2.97 45.78 0.23
C GLY A 158 -2.77 47.14 0.92
N MET A 159 -1.54 47.44 1.28
CA MET A 159 -1.15 48.73 1.80
C MET A 159 -1.00 49.67 0.61
N GLY A 160 -1.90 50.64 0.57
CA GLY A 160 -2.02 51.67 -0.45
C GLY A 160 -0.76 52.48 -0.65
N GLY A 161 -0.55 52.85 -1.89
CA GLY A 161 0.49 53.75 -2.34
C GLY A 161 0.48 55.11 -1.59
N GLY A 162 1.62 55.48 -1.07
CA GLY A 162 1.94 56.81 -0.69
C GLY A 162 2.67 57.47 -1.85
N ASP A 163 1.98 58.42 -2.43
CA ASP A 163 2.49 59.42 -3.36
C ASP A 163 3.54 60.27 -2.62
N PHE A 164 4.74 60.39 -3.17
CA PHE A 164 5.69 61.47 -2.80
C PHE A 164 6.17 62.12 -4.08
N ASP A 165 5.52 63.25 -4.39
CA ASP A 165 6.14 64.37 -5.12
C ASP A 165 7.41 64.86 -4.39
N TYR A 166 8.49 64.95 -5.09
CA TYR A 166 9.47 66.00 -5.28
C TYR A 166 10.63 65.50 -6.13
#